data_975625bc2c05d6f8ff1b5c7fbc0be086
#
_entry.id   975625bc2c05d6f8ff1b5c7fbc0be086
#
_cell.length_a   1.000
_cell.length_b   1.000
_cell.length_c   1.000
_cell.angle_alpha   90.00
_cell.angle_beta   90.00
_cell.angle_gamma   90.00
#
_symmetry.space_group_name_H-M   'P 1'
#
loop_
_entity.id
_entity.type
_entity.pdbx_description
1 polymer ?
#
loop_
_entity_poly.entity_id
_entity_poly.type
_entity_poly.pdbx_seq_one_letter_code
_entity_poly.pdbx_strand_id
1 'polypeptide(L)'
;AAAFEKDMPRMLDVLGFSKAQANELASRIVVESARGSGHAWGASGRWEPARLRTRIGKEGMDYKGFNIAVHEFGHNVEQTLSLYNIDYYMLSGVPNTAFTEAIAFIFQKRDLQLLGYPRQEMDDNTVLDIFWGCYEIMGVALVDMYVWQWLDDNPKASASALKEAVLEKARQVWNLYYQPIFGHEDSPLLAVYSHM
;
A
#
# COMPACT_ATOMS: atom_id res chain seq x y z
N ALA A 1 15.51 -13.54 -1.70
CA ALA A 1 15.76 -12.61 -0.58
C ALA A 1 17.16 -12.00 -0.70
N ALA A 2 18.23 -12.77 -0.46
CA ALA A 2 19.60 -12.23 -0.40
C ALA A 2 20.05 -11.42 -1.64
N ALA A 3 19.65 -11.82 -2.85
CA ALA A 3 19.97 -11.06 -4.06
C ALA A 3 19.28 -9.69 -4.08
N PHE A 4 18.01 -9.62 -3.68
CA PHE A 4 17.27 -8.36 -3.56
C PHE A 4 17.92 -7.45 -2.50
N GLU A 5 18.21 -8.01 -1.31
CA GLU A 5 18.86 -7.28 -0.22
C GLU A 5 20.21 -6.68 -0.65
N LYS A 6 21.04 -7.46 -1.33
CA LYS A 6 22.33 -6.99 -1.86
C LYS A 6 22.18 -5.87 -2.88
N ASP A 7 21.07 -5.84 -3.62
CA ASP A 7 20.81 -4.87 -4.70
C ASP A 7 20.12 -3.58 -4.23
N MET A 8 19.61 -3.54 -2.99
CA MET A 8 18.90 -2.37 -2.44
C MET A 8 19.69 -1.05 -2.56
N PRO A 9 21.02 -1.00 -2.29
CA PRO A 9 21.77 0.25 -2.46
C PRO A 9 21.75 0.77 -3.90
N ARG A 10 21.90 -0.12 -4.89
CA ARG A 10 21.81 0.27 -6.32
C ARG A 10 20.40 0.76 -6.67
N MET A 11 19.37 0.07 -6.20
CA MET A 11 17.98 0.47 -6.44
C MET A 11 17.70 1.87 -5.88
N LEU A 12 18.18 2.18 -4.69
CA LEU A 12 18.03 3.50 -4.08
C LEU A 12 18.81 4.58 -4.84
N ASP A 13 20.02 4.29 -5.32
CA ASP A 13 20.79 5.20 -6.17
C ASP A 13 20.02 5.53 -7.47
N VAL A 14 19.44 4.51 -8.13
CA VAL A 14 18.58 4.69 -9.33
C VAL A 14 17.32 5.52 -9.01
N LEU A 15 16.79 5.43 -7.80
CA LEU A 15 15.65 6.22 -7.34
C LEU A 15 16.02 7.68 -6.99
N GLY A 16 17.31 8.00 -6.90
CA GLY A 16 17.82 9.36 -6.70
C GLY A 16 18.35 9.63 -5.30
N PHE A 17 18.47 8.63 -4.44
CA PHE A 17 19.16 8.78 -3.15
C PHE A 17 20.67 8.92 -3.36
N SER A 18 21.33 9.72 -2.54
CA SER A 18 22.79 9.73 -2.53
C SER A 18 23.35 8.37 -2.12
N LYS A 19 24.54 8.03 -2.56
CA LYS A 19 25.21 6.75 -2.19
C LYS A 19 25.30 6.54 -0.68
N ALA A 20 25.53 7.61 0.08
CA ALA A 20 25.58 7.54 1.53
C ALA A 20 24.22 7.15 2.13
N GLN A 21 23.15 7.83 1.72
CA GLN A 21 21.77 7.53 2.14
C GLN A 21 21.36 6.12 1.69
N ALA A 22 21.66 5.74 0.45
CA ALA A 22 21.32 4.42 -0.09
C ALA A 22 21.96 3.30 0.74
N ASN A 23 23.23 3.42 1.07
CA ASN A 23 23.93 2.43 1.90
C ASN A 23 23.40 2.43 3.35
N GLU A 24 23.14 3.60 3.93
CA GLU A 24 22.60 3.71 5.27
C GLU A 24 21.21 3.06 5.35
N LEU A 25 20.28 3.42 4.48
CA LEU A 25 18.93 2.85 4.46
C LEU A 25 18.97 1.33 4.24
N ALA A 26 19.73 0.86 3.25
CA ALA A 26 19.86 -0.57 2.97
C ALA A 26 20.43 -1.36 4.16
N SER A 27 21.34 -0.78 4.92
CA SER A 27 21.93 -1.44 6.11
C SER A 27 20.93 -1.65 7.26
N ARG A 28 19.79 -0.98 7.21
CA ARG A 28 18.73 -1.02 8.24
C ARG A 28 17.51 -1.87 7.87
N ILE A 29 17.56 -2.50 6.70
CA ILE A 29 16.47 -3.30 6.17
C ILE A 29 17.00 -4.70 5.87
N VAL A 30 16.33 -5.74 6.37
CA VAL A 30 16.62 -7.14 6.02
C VAL A 30 15.50 -7.73 5.17
N VAL A 31 15.85 -8.62 4.25
CA VAL A 31 14.88 -9.23 3.32
C VAL A 31 14.66 -10.70 3.67
N GLU A 32 13.42 -11.03 3.98
CA GLU A 32 12.99 -12.38 4.35
C GLU A 32 12.11 -13.00 3.26
N SER A 33 12.27 -14.30 3.04
CA SER A 33 11.35 -15.03 2.17
C SER A 33 10.04 -15.34 2.88
N ALA A 34 8.92 -15.14 2.20
CA ALA A 34 7.59 -15.51 2.67
C ALA A 34 6.94 -16.54 1.73
N ARG A 35 6.03 -17.34 2.26
CA ARG A 35 5.21 -18.28 1.47
C ARG A 35 3.92 -17.65 0.96
N GLY A 36 3.48 -16.57 1.63
CA GLY A 36 2.25 -15.82 1.34
C GLY A 36 2.50 -14.49 0.65
N SER A 37 1.65 -13.50 0.96
CA SER A 37 1.77 -12.12 0.49
C SER A 37 3.03 -11.43 1.03
N GLY A 38 3.49 -10.40 0.32
CA GLY A 38 4.53 -9.50 0.78
C GLY A 38 4.06 -8.65 1.96
N HIS A 39 4.99 -8.19 2.78
CA HIS A 39 4.74 -7.28 3.90
C HIS A 39 6.01 -6.51 4.25
N ALA A 40 5.83 -5.25 4.59
CA ALA A 40 6.87 -4.39 5.16
C ALA A 40 6.60 -4.16 6.65
N TRP A 41 7.49 -4.65 7.49
CA TRP A 41 7.41 -4.45 8.93
C TRP A 41 8.47 -3.45 9.35
N GLY A 42 8.03 -2.30 9.84
CA GLY A 42 8.92 -1.30 10.41
C GLY A 42 9.65 -1.85 11.64
N ALA A 43 10.84 -1.34 11.89
CA ALA A 43 11.55 -1.61 13.14
C ALA A 43 10.78 -1.01 14.32
N SER A 44 10.68 -1.74 15.44
CA SER A 44 10.06 -1.26 16.66
C SER A 44 10.90 -0.17 17.35
N GLY A 45 12.16 -0.05 16.98
CA GLY A 45 13.09 0.98 17.46
C GLY A 45 14.42 0.93 16.72
N ARG A 46 15.27 1.92 16.97
CA ARG A 46 16.57 2.07 16.29
C ARG A 46 17.59 0.94 16.56
N TRP A 47 17.24 -0.01 17.41
CA TRP A 47 18.06 -1.18 17.78
C TRP A 47 17.84 -2.42 16.93
N GLU A 48 16.83 -2.41 16.05
CA GLU A 48 16.53 -3.53 15.16
C GLU A 48 16.32 -3.06 13.72
N PRO A 49 16.53 -3.94 12.73
CA PRO A 49 16.25 -3.63 11.33
C PRO A 49 14.75 -3.69 11.02
N ALA A 50 14.32 -2.92 10.03
CA ALA A 50 13.05 -3.13 9.35
C ALA A 50 13.10 -4.44 8.53
N ARG A 51 11.94 -5.08 8.29
CA ARG A 51 11.85 -6.41 7.66
C ARG A 51 10.96 -6.34 6.42
N LEU A 52 11.56 -6.57 5.27
CA LEU A 52 10.87 -6.78 4.02
C LEU A 52 10.60 -8.26 3.82
N ARG A 53 9.34 -8.64 3.74
CA ARG A 53 8.94 -10.01 3.38
C ARG A 53 8.37 -10.04 1.98
N THR A 54 8.88 -10.93 1.15
CA THR A 54 8.38 -11.13 -0.20
C THR A 54 8.27 -12.59 -0.57
N ARG A 55 7.35 -12.90 -1.48
CA ARG A 55 7.13 -14.25 -1.97
C ARG A 55 8.29 -14.68 -2.85
N ILE A 56 8.89 -15.81 -2.50
CA ILE A 56 9.93 -16.46 -3.28
C ILE A 56 9.49 -17.90 -3.55
N GLY A 57 9.33 -18.22 -4.83
CA GLY A 57 9.00 -19.57 -5.28
C GLY A 57 10.20 -20.50 -5.27
N LYS A 58 9.99 -21.77 -5.66
CA LYS A 58 11.06 -22.78 -5.75
C LYS A 58 12.14 -22.39 -6.78
N GLU A 59 11.74 -21.78 -7.88
CA GLU A 59 12.62 -21.33 -8.97
C GLU A 59 13.20 -19.93 -8.73
N GLY A 60 12.90 -19.30 -7.60
CA GLY A 60 13.33 -17.95 -7.27
C GLY A 60 12.19 -16.94 -7.21
N MET A 61 12.55 -15.67 -7.32
CA MET A 61 11.60 -14.55 -7.33
C MET A 61 11.15 -14.31 -8.78
N ASP A 62 9.86 -14.47 -9.05
CA ASP A 62 9.26 -14.07 -10.33
C ASP A 62 9.02 -12.54 -10.38
N TYR A 63 8.57 -12.04 -11.54
CA TYR A 63 8.31 -10.60 -11.71
C TYR A 63 7.26 -10.09 -10.72
N LYS A 64 6.20 -10.85 -10.48
CA LYS A 64 5.16 -10.46 -9.52
C LYS A 64 5.73 -10.34 -8.10
N GLY A 65 6.56 -11.29 -7.70
CA GLY A 65 7.27 -11.24 -6.41
C GLY A 65 8.22 -10.06 -6.30
N PHE A 66 8.91 -9.72 -7.39
CA PHE A 66 9.77 -8.54 -7.48
C PHE A 66 8.97 -7.22 -7.38
N ASN A 67 7.89 -7.08 -8.14
CA ASN A 67 7.02 -5.91 -8.13
C ASN A 67 6.45 -5.64 -6.72
N ILE A 68 5.97 -6.71 -6.04
CA ILE A 68 5.52 -6.63 -4.65
C ILE A 68 6.70 -6.27 -3.73
N ALA A 69 7.88 -6.88 -3.91
CA ALA A 69 9.05 -6.57 -3.09
C ALA A 69 9.47 -5.10 -3.20
N VAL A 70 9.36 -4.50 -4.39
CA VAL A 70 9.65 -3.07 -4.60
C VAL A 70 8.62 -2.20 -3.89
N HIS A 71 7.34 -2.57 -3.88
CA HIS A 71 6.29 -1.90 -3.11
C HIS A 71 6.61 -1.93 -1.60
N GLU A 72 6.85 -3.12 -1.06
CA GLU A 72 7.20 -3.29 0.37
C GLU A 72 8.51 -2.58 0.73
N PHE A 73 9.44 -2.50 -0.21
CA PHE A 73 10.68 -1.74 -0.04
C PHE A 73 10.42 -0.25 0.13
N GLY A 74 9.45 0.30 -0.62
CA GLY A 74 9.01 1.68 -0.44
C GLY A 74 8.51 1.96 0.98
N HIS A 75 7.68 1.07 1.53
CA HIS A 75 7.25 1.14 2.93
C HIS A 75 8.42 1.09 3.91
N ASN A 76 9.34 0.13 3.75
CA ASN A 76 10.48 0.02 4.68
C ASN A 76 11.41 1.23 4.60
N VAL A 77 11.60 1.84 3.43
CA VAL A 77 12.37 3.07 3.28
C VAL A 77 11.68 4.23 3.99
N GLU A 78 10.38 4.41 3.80
CA GLU A 78 9.60 5.44 4.51
C GLU A 78 9.68 5.26 6.02
N GLN A 79 9.39 4.04 6.52
CA GLN A 79 9.45 3.70 7.94
C GLN A 79 10.82 3.96 8.55
N THR A 80 11.90 3.62 7.82
CA THR A 80 13.27 3.84 8.26
C THR A 80 13.60 5.34 8.31
N LEU A 81 13.21 6.11 7.29
CA LEU A 81 13.38 7.57 7.29
C LEU A 81 12.60 8.21 8.43
N SER A 82 11.35 7.79 8.64
CA SER A 82 10.52 8.28 9.74
C SER A 82 11.16 8.00 11.10
N LEU A 83 11.69 6.80 11.31
CA LEU A 83 12.31 6.40 12.58
C LEU A 83 13.63 7.13 12.88
N TYR A 84 14.44 7.40 11.85
CA TYR A 84 15.79 7.92 12.05
C TYR A 84 15.92 9.43 11.85
N ASN A 85 15.07 10.03 11.00
CA ASN A 85 15.19 11.45 10.63
C ASN A 85 14.16 12.35 11.35
N ILE A 86 13.24 11.77 12.13
CA ILE A 86 12.34 12.53 12.99
C ILE A 86 12.98 12.65 14.36
N ASP A 87 13.32 13.86 14.80
CA ASP A 87 14.00 14.12 16.06
C ASP A 87 13.15 13.74 17.28
N TYR A 88 11.83 13.88 17.16
CA TYR A 88 10.90 13.52 18.21
C TYR A 88 10.33 12.11 17.95
N TYR A 89 10.83 11.13 18.70
CA TYR A 89 10.52 9.70 18.51
C TYR A 89 9.02 9.40 18.46
N MET A 90 8.21 10.09 19.27
CA MET A 90 6.74 9.86 19.31
C MET A 90 6.02 10.31 18.05
N LEU A 91 6.69 11.03 17.15
CA LEU A 91 6.16 11.39 15.83
C LEU A 91 6.59 10.42 14.73
N SER A 92 7.48 9.45 15.01
CA SER A 92 7.80 8.40 14.05
C SER A 92 6.57 7.52 13.80
N GLY A 93 6.29 7.21 12.54
CA GLY A 93 5.11 6.40 12.16
C GLY A 93 3.76 7.13 12.23
N VAL A 94 3.74 8.46 12.36
CA VAL A 94 2.51 9.29 12.36
C VAL A 94 1.87 9.49 10.98
N PRO A 95 2.61 9.44 9.82
CA PRO A 95 1.96 9.57 8.52
C PRO A 95 0.81 8.57 8.38
N ASN A 96 -0.33 9.05 7.83
CA ASN A 96 -1.47 8.18 7.61
C ASN A 96 -1.20 7.16 6.49
N THR A 97 -2.00 6.09 6.44
CA THR A 97 -1.84 4.99 5.50
C THR A 97 -1.84 5.47 4.04
N ALA A 98 -2.65 6.47 3.68
CA ALA A 98 -2.67 6.99 2.31
C ALA A 98 -1.31 7.55 1.88
N PHE A 99 -0.59 8.22 2.78
CA PHE A 99 0.75 8.72 2.51
C PHE A 99 1.78 7.59 2.38
N THR A 100 1.76 6.61 3.29
CA THR A 100 2.71 5.50 3.26
C THR A 100 2.49 4.60 2.04
N GLU A 101 1.24 4.37 1.63
CA GLU A 101 0.90 3.69 0.38
C GLU A 101 1.36 4.49 -0.85
N ALA A 102 1.17 5.81 -0.86
CA ALA A 102 1.63 6.64 -1.98
C ALA A 102 3.15 6.53 -2.19
N ILE A 103 3.96 6.50 -1.13
CA ILE A 103 5.40 6.28 -1.22
C ILE A 103 5.71 4.88 -1.79
N ALA A 104 5.04 3.84 -1.32
CA ALA A 104 5.22 2.48 -1.83
C ALA A 104 4.87 2.37 -3.31
N PHE A 105 3.79 3.01 -3.76
CA PHE A 105 3.41 3.07 -5.18
C PHE A 105 4.40 3.86 -6.04
N ILE A 106 5.02 4.92 -5.52
CA ILE A 106 6.09 5.64 -6.23
C ILE A 106 7.28 4.72 -6.51
N PHE A 107 7.65 3.86 -5.55
CA PHE A 107 8.67 2.84 -5.76
C PHE A 107 8.22 1.80 -6.79
N GLN A 108 7.03 1.23 -6.60
CA GLN A 108 6.47 0.17 -7.44
C GLN A 108 6.33 0.58 -8.91
N LYS A 109 5.93 1.80 -9.19
CA LYS A 109 5.85 2.36 -10.56
C LYS A 109 7.21 2.44 -11.27
N ARG A 110 8.31 2.29 -10.56
CA ARG A 110 9.66 2.31 -11.11
C ARG A 110 10.33 0.93 -11.14
N ASP A 111 9.60 -0.13 -10.89
CA ASP A 111 10.11 -1.50 -10.77
C ASP A 111 10.88 -1.96 -12.02
N LEU A 112 10.35 -1.72 -13.21
CA LEU A 112 11.05 -2.04 -14.48
C LEU A 112 12.36 -1.26 -14.63
N GLN A 113 12.40 0.01 -14.21
CA GLN A 113 13.62 0.79 -14.19
C GLN A 113 14.64 0.19 -13.20
N LEU A 114 14.19 -0.31 -12.06
CA LEU A 114 15.04 -0.98 -11.08
C LEU A 114 15.59 -2.32 -11.63
N LEU A 115 14.88 -2.97 -12.56
CA LEU A 115 15.36 -4.13 -13.31
C LEU A 115 16.33 -3.77 -14.45
N GLY A 116 16.57 -2.47 -14.70
CA GLY A 116 17.49 -2.01 -15.74
C GLY A 116 16.83 -1.64 -17.08
N TYR A 117 15.50 -1.66 -17.16
CA TYR A 117 14.78 -1.13 -18.32
C TYR A 117 14.75 0.41 -18.32
N PRO A 118 14.57 1.06 -19.48
CA PRO A 118 14.39 2.51 -19.52
C PRO A 118 13.22 2.96 -18.64
N ARG A 119 13.37 4.14 -18.03
CA ARG A 119 12.26 4.75 -17.30
C ARG A 119 11.09 4.98 -18.25
N GLN A 120 9.94 4.46 -17.88
CA GLN A 120 8.69 4.74 -18.59
C GLN A 120 8.20 6.15 -18.22
N GLU A 121 7.85 6.93 -19.24
CA GLU A 121 7.15 8.19 -19.05
C GLU A 121 5.67 7.90 -18.73
N MET A 122 5.07 8.77 -17.94
CA MET A 122 3.63 8.70 -17.69
C MET A 122 2.89 9.18 -18.95
N ASP A 123 2.25 8.23 -19.63
CA ASP A 123 1.31 8.52 -20.70
C ASP A 123 -0.13 8.66 -20.18
N ASP A 124 -1.04 9.07 -21.05
CA ASP A 124 -2.45 9.26 -20.70
C ASP A 124 -3.11 7.96 -20.21
N ASN A 125 -2.72 6.80 -20.76
CA ASN A 125 -3.24 5.50 -20.32
C ASN A 125 -2.82 5.19 -18.88
N THR A 126 -1.58 5.47 -18.54
CA THR A 126 -1.07 5.31 -17.17
C THR A 126 -1.82 6.21 -16.18
N VAL A 127 -2.11 7.46 -16.58
CA VAL A 127 -2.90 8.39 -15.75
C VAL A 127 -4.33 7.89 -15.58
N LEU A 128 -4.97 7.43 -16.64
CA LEU A 128 -6.32 6.87 -16.60
C LEU A 128 -6.39 5.59 -15.74
N ASP A 129 -5.39 4.74 -15.80
CA ASP A 129 -5.27 3.53 -14.99
C ASP A 129 -5.20 3.85 -13.49
N ILE A 130 -4.39 4.86 -13.12
CA ILE A 130 -4.30 5.33 -11.74
C ILE A 130 -5.64 5.92 -11.28
N PHE A 131 -6.26 6.75 -12.11
CA PHE A 131 -7.56 7.33 -11.82
C PHE A 131 -8.62 6.26 -11.62
N TRP A 132 -8.65 5.25 -12.52
CA TRP A 132 -9.56 4.13 -12.41
C TRP A 132 -9.36 3.33 -11.12
N GLY A 133 -8.11 3.02 -10.75
CA GLY A 133 -7.80 2.33 -9.50
C GLY A 133 -8.28 3.12 -8.27
N CYS A 134 -8.09 4.44 -8.24
CA CYS A 134 -8.64 5.30 -7.18
C CYS A 134 -10.17 5.24 -7.15
N TYR A 135 -10.81 5.25 -8.32
CA TYR A 135 -12.25 5.20 -8.44
C TYR A 135 -12.84 3.87 -7.96
N GLU A 136 -12.19 2.74 -8.26
CA GLU A 136 -12.58 1.42 -7.79
C GLU A 136 -12.54 1.32 -6.25
N ILE A 137 -11.51 1.88 -5.63
CA ILE A 137 -11.31 1.81 -4.17
C ILE A 137 -12.21 2.80 -3.43
N MET A 138 -12.49 3.95 -4.02
CA MET A 138 -13.25 5.05 -3.39
C MET A 138 -14.59 4.59 -2.83
N GLY A 139 -15.32 3.74 -3.56
CA GLY A 139 -16.64 3.28 -3.15
C GLY A 139 -16.62 2.50 -1.85
N VAL A 140 -15.65 1.60 -1.69
CA VAL A 140 -15.47 0.82 -0.45
C VAL A 140 -15.10 1.74 0.72
N ALA A 141 -14.17 2.67 0.49
CA ALA A 141 -13.76 3.64 1.51
C ALA A 141 -14.94 4.51 1.98
N LEU A 142 -15.81 4.95 1.07
CA LEU A 142 -17.01 5.71 1.42
C LEU A 142 -18.01 4.87 2.22
N VAL A 143 -18.20 3.61 1.87
CA VAL A 143 -19.06 2.70 2.66
C VAL A 143 -18.53 2.59 4.08
N ASP A 144 -17.24 2.29 4.26
CA ASP A 144 -16.63 2.17 5.58
C ASP A 144 -16.79 3.47 6.39
N MET A 145 -16.51 4.63 5.80
CA MET A 145 -16.67 5.93 6.47
C MET A 145 -18.12 6.18 6.91
N TYR A 146 -19.10 5.91 6.04
CA TYR A 146 -20.51 6.11 6.36
C TYR A 146 -21.03 5.12 7.41
N VAL A 147 -20.49 3.91 7.43
CA VAL A 147 -20.82 2.92 8.46
C VAL A 147 -20.23 3.34 9.81
N TRP A 148 -19.00 3.87 9.85
CA TRP A 148 -18.42 4.43 11.08
C TRP A 148 -19.26 5.59 11.62
N GLN A 149 -19.70 6.52 10.76
CA GLN A 149 -20.61 7.61 11.17
C GLN A 149 -21.91 7.06 11.73
N TRP A 150 -22.48 6.03 11.07
CA TRP A 150 -23.70 5.39 11.56
C TRP A 150 -23.50 4.71 12.93
N LEU A 151 -22.34 4.09 13.15
CA LEU A 151 -22.00 3.48 14.44
C LEU A 151 -21.88 4.51 15.58
N ASP A 152 -21.32 5.67 15.29
CA ASP A 152 -21.25 6.79 16.26
C ASP A 152 -22.66 7.22 16.71
N ASP A 153 -23.62 7.25 15.78
CA ASP A 153 -25.02 7.56 16.05
C ASP A 153 -25.77 6.37 16.73
N ASN A 154 -25.28 5.14 16.55
CA ASN A 154 -25.92 3.91 17.01
C ASN A 154 -24.98 3.02 17.85
N PRO A 155 -24.41 3.50 18.96
CA PRO A 155 -23.35 2.82 19.70
C PRO A 155 -23.77 1.51 20.37
N LYS A 156 -25.05 1.20 20.40
CA LYS A 156 -25.62 -0.04 20.96
C LYS A 156 -26.25 -0.93 19.89
N ALA A 157 -25.94 -0.69 18.63
CA ALA A 157 -26.49 -1.48 17.53
C ALA A 157 -26.11 -2.96 17.65
N SER A 158 -27.05 -3.83 17.27
CA SER A 158 -26.78 -5.25 17.16
C SER A 158 -25.97 -5.55 15.87
N ALA A 159 -25.32 -6.71 15.79
CA ALA A 159 -24.64 -7.16 14.58
C ALA A 159 -25.59 -7.25 13.37
N SER A 160 -26.86 -7.60 13.58
CA SER A 160 -27.86 -7.61 12.51
C SER A 160 -28.16 -6.20 12.00
N ALA A 161 -28.29 -5.21 12.90
CA ALA A 161 -28.52 -3.82 12.52
C ALA A 161 -27.30 -3.23 11.78
N LEU A 162 -26.09 -3.57 12.22
CA LEU A 162 -24.86 -3.19 11.53
C LEU A 162 -24.81 -3.76 10.11
N LYS A 163 -25.13 -5.06 9.93
CA LYS A 163 -25.20 -5.67 8.60
C LYS A 163 -26.16 -4.94 7.65
N GLU A 164 -27.34 -4.61 8.14
CA GLU A 164 -28.34 -3.86 7.33
C GLU A 164 -27.81 -2.46 6.97
N ALA A 165 -27.16 -1.77 7.92
CA ALA A 165 -26.55 -0.48 7.67
C ALA A 165 -25.45 -0.56 6.60
N VAL A 166 -24.55 -1.55 6.66
CA VAL A 166 -23.51 -1.78 5.64
C VAL A 166 -24.13 -1.98 4.24
N LEU A 167 -25.14 -2.83 4.15
CA LEU A 167 -25.85 -3.08 2.87
C LEU A 167 -26.55 -1.82 2.33
N GLU A 168 -27.17 -1.03 3.23
CA GLU A 168 -27.82 0.23 2.85
C GLU A 168 -26.80 1.26 2.35
N LYS A 169 -25.70 1.49 3.10
CA LYS A 169 -24.65 2.42 2.68
C LYS A 169 -23.97 1.98 1.38
N ALA A 170 -23.76 0.69 1.18
CA ALA A 170 -23.23 0.14 -0.06
C ALA A 170 -24.12 0.48 -1.26
N ARG A 171 -25.45 0.30 -1.15
CA ARG A 171 -26.42 0.67 -2.20
C ARG A 171 -26.44 2.17 -2.46
N GLN A 172 -26.42 2.99 -1.39
CA GLN A 172 -26.38 4.46 -1.52
C GLN A 172 -25.16 4.92 -2.32
N VAL A 173 -23.97 4.44 -1.95
CA VAL A 173 -22.72 4.78 -2.65
C VAL A 173 -22.74 4.24 -4.08
N TRP A 174 -23.22 3.02 -4.28
CA TRP A 174 -23.36 2.44 -5.61
C TRP A 174 -24.24 3.30 -6.52
N ASN A 175 -25.45 3.63 -6.08
CA ASN A 175 -26.40 4.40 -6.88
C ASN A 175 -25.89 5.81 -7.22
N LEU A 176 -25.12 6.41 -6.31
CA LEU A 176 -24.59 7.75 -6.54
C LEU A 176 -23.41 7.79 -7.52
N TYR A 177 -22.49 6.83 -7.41
CA TYR A 177 -21.21 6.91 -8.11
C TYR A 177 -21.01 5.86 -9.21
N TYR A 178 -21.61 4.68 -9.09
CA TYR A 178 -21.36 3.54 -9.98
C TYR A 178 -22.52 3.25 -10.93
N GLN A 179 -23.76 3.39 -10.48
CA GLN A 179 -24.94 3.20 -11.31
C GLN A 179 -24.93 4.03 -12.60
N PRO A 180 -24.51 5.33 -12.60
CA PRO A 180 -24.47 6.12 -13.83
C PRO A 180 -23.53 5.54 -14.90
N ILE A 181 -22.55 4.73 -14.51
CA ILE A 181 -21.54 4.14 -15.39
C ILE A 181 -21.96 2.70 -15.78
N PHE A 182 -22.36 1.90 -14.80
CA PHE A 182 -22.62 0.46 -14.98
C PHE A 182 -24.08 0.13 -15.29
N GLY A 183 -25.01 1.05 -15.15
CA GLY A 183 -26.37 0.96 -15.66
C GLY A 183 -27.36 0.13 -14.84
N HIS A 184 -27.00 -0.36 -13.63
CA HIS A 184 -27.94 -1.03 -12.73
C HIS A 184 -27.91 -0.47 -11.33
N GLU A 185 -29.08 -0.47 -10.70
CA GLU A 185 -29.34 0.15 -9.41
C GLU A 185 -29.23 -0.86 -8.26
N ASP A 186 -29.11 -0.33 -7.05
CA ASP A 186 -29.25 -1.05 -5.79
C ASP A 186 -28.27 -2.21 -5.58
N SER A 187 -27.12 -2.19 -6.25
CA SER A 187 -26.10 -3.21 -6.05
C SER A 187 -25.43 -3.08 -4.66
N PRO A 188 -25.44 -4.16 -3.87
CA PRO A 188 -24.72 -4.17 -2.59
C PRO A 188 -23.26 -4.60 -2.74
N LEU A 189 -22.70 -4.62 -3.96
CA LEU A 189 -21.38 -5.19 -4.26
C LEU A 189 -20.27 -4.60 -3.36
N LEU A 190 -20.33 -3.30 -3.10
CA LEU A 190 -19.34 -2.63 -2.27
C LEU A 190 -19.29 -3.16 -0.82
N ALA A 191 -20.39 -3.72 -0.32
CA ALA A 191 -20.43 -4.34 1.01
C ALA A 191 -19.57 -5.60 1.12
N VAL A 192 -19.31 -6.29 -0.01
CA VAL A 192 -18.46 -7.50 -0.02
C VAL A 192 -17.01 -7.19 0.31
N TYR A 193 -16.57 -5.98 -0.02
CA TYR A 193 -15.20 -5.52 0.19
C TYR A 193 -15.05 -4.59 1.40
N SER A 194 -16.15 -4.23 2.06
CA SER A 194 -16.13 -3.44 3.29
C SER A 194 -15.36 -4.15 4.41
N HIS A 195 -14.67 -3.39 5.23
CA HIS A 195 -13.91 -3.88 6.38
C HIS A 195 -14.73 -3.93 7.68
N MET A 196 -16.05 -3.71 7.58
CA MET A 196 -16.98 -3.59 8.72
C MET A 196 -17.67 -4.92 9.03
#